data_0bd1ca55f933add5c7fc69bcb21585b9
#
_entry.id   0bd1ca55f933add5c7fc69bcb21585b9
#
_cell.length_a   1.000
_cell.length_b   1.000
_cell.length_c   1.000
_cell.angle_alpha   90.00
_cell.angle_beta   90.00
_cell.angle_gamma   90.00
#
_symmetry.space_group_name_H-M   'P 1'
#
loop_
_entity.id
_entity.type
_entity.pdbx_description
1 polymer ?
#
loop_
_entity_poly.entity_id
_entity_poly.type
_entity_poly.pdbx_seq_one_letter_code
_entity_poly.pdbx_strand_id
1 'polypeptide(L)'
;MLMNHDDIIPVDDAIERFQNHLLSHDRVILSAKFGDGKSFFLNEFRKKCEDCNNSPFKFITLYPVNYQVLENKDIFEIIKHDVLLQMLMLRMIDVNYEITNEMALAFYLQTHFSTVAESFFSMLHLIGIADPQTQGLLDIFKSISWLKSLKDKVNAVKKKIDQSDYLDSYLATFDEKSVYENDIVTKIIRDNIDTYQKSYNKKVVLIIEDMDRLDPAHLFRIMNVFSAHMDYGYRSMQPIDDSLVGNKFGVSNVVFVMHEQNTNALFHHFYGDTADYEGYISKFYNKDIFNFSLNEEKEKYALYLIVKETGLSEDKVKEIFPKSFFVNKTMRQIVCAMDKVNEQFDSIEVKPGVKAHPQLLKLIVIAKRLGVSNDNIIAYIVRHIKTLDRFYIDRLIPVIALNPKTRMLESVDVDADNSNSYVIDCQKINGDGTCVPEIRKNYLYTENTKILKGKIEQMLSLLGC
;
A
#
# COMPACT_ATOMS: atom_id res chain seq x y z
N MET A 1 8.88 10.32 8.75
CA MET A 1 9.62 11.13 7.75
C MET A 1 8.57 11.69 6.81
N LEU A 2 8.24 12.98 6.90
CA LEU A 2 7.25 13.62 6.03
C LEU A 2 7.84 13.64 4.61
N MET A 3 7.24 12.88 3.69
CA MET A 3 7.58 12.97 2.29
C MET A 3 7.25 14.37 1.79
N ASN A 4 8.20 15.05 1.15
CA ASN A 4 7.92 16.30 0.45
C ASN A 4 6.94 16.02 -0.71
N HIS A 5 6.10 17.00 -1.05
CA HIS A 5 5.11 16.88 -2.12
C HIS A 5 5.72 16.44 -3.48
N ASP A 6 7.00 16.73 -3.70
CA ASP A 6 7.77 16.37 -4.90
C ASP A 6 8.25 14.90 -4.92
N ASP A 7 8.07 14.17 -3.80
CA ASP A 7 8.50 12.77 -3.64
C ASP A 7 7.36 11.77 -3.87
N ILE A 8 6.18 12.23 -4.33
CA ILE A 8 4.99 11.41 -4.51
C ILE A 8 4.91 10.98 -5.97
N ILE A 9 4.71 9.66 -6.20
CA ILE A 9 4.48 9.16 -7.56
C ILE A 9 3.17 9.76 -8.11
N PRO A 10 3.16 10.31 -9.33
CA PRO A 10 1.95 10.89 -9.91
C PRO A 10 0.92 9.78 -10.18
N VAL A 11 -0.28 9.94 -9.65
CA VAL A 11 -1.41 9.01 -9.81
C VAL A 11 -2.66 9.69 -10.38
N ASP A 12 -2.54 10.93 -10.85
CA ASP A 12 -3.67 11.76 -11.26
C ASP A 12 -4.50 11.13 -12.37
N ASP A 13 -3.86 10.59 -13.41
CA ASP A 13 -4.54 9.92 -14.53
C ASP A 13 -5.27 8.64 -14.06
N ALA A 14 -4.67 7.90 -13.14
CA ALA A 14 -5.30 6.72 -12.55
C ALA A 14 -6.50 7.10 -11.67
N ILE A 15 -6.40 8.21 -10.94
CA ILE A 15 -7.50 8.77 -10.14
C ILE A 15 -8.68 9.16 -11.03
N GLU A 16 -8.44 9.88 -12.11
CA GLU A 16 -9.50 10.30 -13.04
C GLU A 16 -10.18 9.09 -13.68
N ARG A 17 -9.42 8.11 -14.15
CA ARG A 17 -9.98 6.85 -14.69
C ARG A 17 -10.82 6.10 -13.66
N PHE A 18 -10.35 6.01 -12.42
CA PHE A 18 -11.08 5.32 -11.35
C PHE A 18 -12.35 6.07 -10.95
N GLN A 19 -12.29 7.40 -10.91
CA GLN A 19 -13.48 8.24 -10.68
C GLN A 19 -14.56 8.00 -11.74
N ASN A 20 -14.19 7.98 -13.01
CA ASN A 20 -15.10 7.71 -14.12
C ASN A 20 -15.65 6.27 -14.05
N HIS A 21 -14.82 5.32 -13.64
CA HIS A 21 -15.25 3.93 -13.43
C HIS A 21 -16.30 3.82 -12.31
N LEU A 22 -16.09 4.48 -11.17
CA LEU A 22 -17.06 4.51 -10.06
C LEU A 22 -18.37 5.22 -10.42
N LEU A 23 -18.34 6.22 -11.31
CA LEU A 23 -19.57 6.89 -11.76
C LEU A 23 -20.46 6.00 -12.62
N SER A 24 -19.88 5.02 -13.31
CA SER A 24 -20.56 4.14 -14.27
C SER A 24 -20.80 2.70 -13.77
N HIS A 25 -20.21 2.32 -12.61
CA HIS A 25 -20.29 0.96 -12.07
C HIS A 25 -20.62 0.99 -10.58
N ASP A 26 -21.61 0.20 -10.16
CA ASP A 26 -22.03 0.05 -8.76
C ASP A 26 -21.27 -1.07 -8.04
N ARG A 27 -20.76 -2.06 -8.79
CA ARG A 27 -19.92 -3.17 -8.31
C ARG A 27 -18.56 -3.08 -8.99
N VAL A 28 -17.51 -2.98 -8.22
CA VAL A 28 -16.15 -2.76 -8.72
C VAL A 28 -15.17 -3.69 -8.04
N ILE A 29 -14.33 -4.34 -8.82
CA ILE A 29 -13.10 -4.97 -8.35
C ILE A 29 -11.95 -4.06 -8.76
N LEU A 30 -11.18 -3.56 -7.77
CA LEU A 30 -9.91 -2.90 -8.00
C LEU A 30 -8.80 -3.94 -7.82
N SER A 31 -8.18 -4.33 -8.94
CA SER A 31 -7.13 -5.33 -8.97
C SER A 31 -5.77 -4.69 -9.14
N ALA A 32 -4.81 -5.05 -8.28
CA ALA A 32 -3.39 -4.73 -8.44
C ALA A 32 -2.52 -5.70 -7.67
N LYS A 33 -1.26 -5.85 -8.10
CA LYS A 33 -0.28 -6.73 -7.42
C LYS A 33 0.05 -6.25 -6.00
N PHE A 34 0.48 -7.17 -5.14
CA PHE A 34 1.01 -6.81 -3.83
C PHE A 34 2.21 -5.87 -3.96
N GLY A 35 2.17 -4.76 -3.21
CA GLY A 35 3.26 -3.79 -3.17
C GLY A 35 3.28 -2.79 -4.34
N ASP A 36 2.30 -2.82 -5.25
CA ASP A 36 2.16 -1.84 -6.34
C ASP A 36 1.42 -0.56 -5.92
N GLY A 37 1.17 -0.37 -4.62
CA GLY A 37 0.65 0.89 -4.09
C GLY A 37 -0.86 1.04 -4.09
N LYS A 38 -1.65 -0.07 -4.02
CA LYS A 38 -3.12 -0.03 -3.92
C LYS A 38 -3.62 0.95 -2.85
N SER A 39 -3.16 0.77 -1.61
CA SER A 39 -3.61 1.60 -0.48
C SER A 39 -3.12 3.05 -0.60
N PHE A 40 -1.92 3.28 -1.17
CA PHE A 40 -1.45 4.62 -1.50
C PHE A 40 -2.37 5.30 -2.52
N PHE A 41 -2.67 4.64 -3.62
CA PHE A 41 -3.58 5.13 -4.66
C PHE A 41 -4.96 5.47 -4.08
N LEU A 42 -5.55 4.58 -3.30
CA LEU A 42 -6.84 4.81 -2.67
C LEU A 42 -6.82 5.96 -1.67
N ASN A 43 -5.72 6.13 -0.93
CA ASN A 43 -5.56 7.27 -0.02
C ASN A 43 -5.48 8.60 -0.79
N GLU A 44 -4.69 8.67 -1.86
CA GLU A 44 -4.60 9.88 -2.69
C GLU A 44 -5.93 10.16 -3.41
N PHE A 45 -6.63 9.12 -3.87
CA PHE A 45 -7.98 9.26 -4.45
C PHE A 45 -8.96 9.85 -3.43
N ARG A 46 -9.01 9.32 -2.20
CA ARG A 46 -9.88 9.82 -1.13
C ARG A 46 -9.55 11.27 -0.77
N LYS A 47 -8.28 11.60 -0.57
CA LYS A 47 -7.84 12.99 -0.29
C LYS A 47 -8.29 13.95 -1.38
N LYS A 48 -8.02 13.62 -2.65
CA LYS A 48 -8.41 14.45 -3.78
C LYS A 48 -9.93 14.66 -3.84
N CYS A 49 -10.72 13.64 -3.48
CA CYS A 49 -12.16 13.75 -3.38
C CYS A 49 -12.62 14.58 -2.16
N GLU A 50 -11.93 14.49 -1.02
CA GLU A 50 -12.27 15.24 0.21
C GLU A 50 -11.90 16.72 0.09
N ASP A 51 -10.77 17.04 -0.54
CA ASP A 51 -10.30 18.42 -0.78
C ASP A 51 -11.21 19.15 -1.79
N CYS A 52 -11.91 18.41 -2.67
CA CYS A 52 -12.89 18.96 -3.58
C CYS A 52 -14.25 19.10 -2.89
N ASN A 53 -14.66 20.34 -2.57
CA ASN A 53 -15.99 20.65 -1.98
C ASN A 53 -17.17 20.03 -2.78
N ASN A 54 -17.01 19.81 -4.07
CA ASN A 54 -18.00 19.25 -5.00
C ASN A 54 -17.77 17.78 -5.34
N SER A 55 -16.97 17.03 -4.58
CA SER A 55 -16.82 15.59 -4.85
C SER A 55 -18.17 14.87 -4.80
N PRO A 56 -18.48 14.04 -5.80
CA PRO A 56 -19.71 13.28 -5.82
C PRO A 56 -19.70 12.08 -4.86
N PHE A 57 -18.59 11.83 -4.16
CA PHE A 57 -18.40 10.62 -3.35
C PHE A 57 -18.26 10.92 -1.86
N LYS A 58 -18.71 9.96 -1.05
CA LYS A 58 -18.39 9.81 0.37
C LYS A 58 -17.94 8.37 0.61
N PHE A 59 -16.86 8.17 1.36
CA PHE A 59 -16.23 6.86 1.51
C PHE A 59 -16.45 6.28 2.91
N ILE A 60 -16.74 4.98 2.94
CA ILE A 60 -16.66 4.09 4.10
C ILE A 60 -15.64 3.02 3.74
N THR A 61 -14.65 2.74 4.58
CA THR A 61 -13.59 1.80 4.26
C THR A 61 -13.49 0.70 5.32
N LEU A 62 -13.54 -0.55 4.89
CA LEU A 62 -13.37 -1.72 5.73
C LEU A 62 -11.97 -2.32 5.54
N TYR A 63 -11.39 -2.80 6.64
CA TYR A 63 -10.12 -3.52 6.66
C TYR A 63 -10.33 -4.93 7.25
N PRO A 64 -10.85 -5.89 6.45
CA PRO A 64 -11.27 -7.20 6.96
C PRO A 64 -10.14 -8.04 7.54
N VAL A 65 -8.88 -7.72 7.24
CA VAL A 65 -7.71 -8.37 7.87
C VAL A 65 -7.80 -8.33 9.40
N ASN A 66 -8.46 -7.31 9.96
CA ASN A 66 -8.68 -7.18 11.40
C ASN A 66 -9.72 -8.17 11.94
N TYR A 67 -10.51 -8.77 11.07
CA TYR A 67 -11.60 -9.68 11.44
C TYR A 67 -11.20 -11.15 11.45
N GLN A 68 -9.97 -11.50 11.04
CA GLN A 68 -9.49 -12.89 10.87
C GLN A 68 -9.52 -13.74 12.14
N VAL A 69 -9.57 -13.12 13.31
CA VAL A 69 -9.60 -13.83 14.61
C VAL A 69 -10.96 -14.43 14.92
N LEU A 70 -11.98 -14.14 14.11
CA LEU A 70 -13.37 -14.45 14.40
C LEU A 70 -13.88 -15.63 13.59
N GLU A 71 -14.96 -16.24 14.07
CA GLU A 71 -15.66 -17.26 13.28
C GLU A 71 -16.35 -16.64 12.08
N ASN A 72 -16.38 -17.35 10.93
CA ASN A 72 -17.01 -16.90 9.68
C ASN A 72 -18.45 -16.39 9.83
N LYS A 73 -19.22 -16.97 10.77
CA LYS A 73 -20.61 -16.59 11.03
C LYS A 73 -20.76 -15.18 11.61
N ASP A 74 -19.72 -14.69 12.30
CA ASP A 74 -19.78 -13.43 13.05
C ASP A 74 -19.21 -12.24 12.24
N ILE A 75 -18.63 -12.49 11.06
CA ILE A 75 -17.99 -11.47 10.22
C ILE A 75 -18.97 -10.34 9.86
N PHE A 76 -20.21 -10.70 9.49
CA PHE A 76 -21.17 -9.69 9.08
C PHE A 76 -21.60 -8.78 10.25
N GLU A 77 -21.66 -9.30 11.45
CA GLU A 77 -21.94 -8.50 12.65
C GLU A 77 -20.88 -7.42 12.84
N ILE A 78 -19.61 -7.78 12.69
CA ILE A 78 -18.52 -6.83 12.83
C ILE A 78 -18.48 -5.82 11.71
N ILE A 79 -18.74 -6.24 10.46
CA ILE A 79 -18.90 -5.31 9.33
C ILE A 79 -19.98 -4.27 9.64
N LYS A 80 -21.12 -4.68 10.19
CA LYS A 80 -22.19 -3.76 10.60
C LYS A 80 -21.70 -2.76 11.66
N HIS A 81 -20.99 -3.25 12.68
CA HIS A 81 -20.42 -2.39 13.73
C HIS A 81 -19.44 -1.36 13.15
N ASP A 82 -18.53 -1.80 12.30
CA ASP A 82 -17.51 -0.95 11.70
C ASP A 82 -18.14 0.11 10.79
N VAL A 83 -19.06 -0.29 9.92
CA VAL A 83 -19.82 0.65 9.08
C VAL A 83 -20.58 1.66 9.92
N LEU A 84 -21.31 1.22 10.94
CA LEU A 84 -22.08 2.09 11.81
C LEU A 84 -21.20 3.10 12.53
N LEU A 85 -20.05 2.66 13.06
CA LEU A 85 -19.10 3.52 13.73
C LEU A 85 -18.54 4.59 12.79
N GLN A 86 -18.14 4.19 11.57
CA GLN A 86 -17.66 5.13 10.57
C GLN A 86 -18.74 6.14 10.17
N MET A 87 -19.98 5.71 10.00
CA MET A 87 -21.11 6.61 9.70
C MET A 87 -21.33 7.65 10.80
N LEU A 88 -21.19 7.25 12.07
CA LEU A 88 -21.27 8.18 13.20
C LEU A 88 -20.14 9.21 13.16
N MET A 89 -18.91 8.76 12.91
CA MET A 89 -17.75 9.65 12.79
C MET A 89 -17.85 10.61 11.61
N LEU A 90 -18.37 10.13 10.49
CA LEU A 90 -18.56 10.90 9.27
C LEU A 90 -19.79 11.80 9.31
N ARG A 91 -20.54 11.79 10.43
CA ARG A 91 -21.79 12.53 10.63
C ARG A 91 -22.85 12.20 9.56
N MET A 92 -22.88 10.94 9.15
CA MET A 92 -23.87 10.44 8.20
C MET A 92 -25.16 10.02 8.91
N ILE A 93 -25.16 9.91 10.23
CA ILE A 93 -26.33 9.63 11.05
C ILE A 93 -26.76 10.93 11.70
N ASP A 94 -28.00 11.33 11.43
CA ASP A 94 -28.62 12.44 12.15
C ASP A 94 -29.11 11.97 13.52
N VAL A 95 -28.60 12.55 14.58
CA VAL A 95 -28.88 12.15 15.98
C VAL A 95 -30.26 12.62 16.44
N ASN A 96 -31.01 13.32 15.59
CA ASN A 96 -32.34 13.84 15.90
C ASN A 96 -33.51 12.87 15.53
N TYR A 97 -33.18 11.58 15.35
CA TYR A 97 -34.19 10.56 15.04
C TYR A 97 -35.15 10.27 16.20
N GLU A 98 -36.32 9.77 15.86
CA GLU A 98 -37.36 9.35 16.82
C GLU A 98 -36.77 8.45 17.93
N ILE A 99 -37.23 8.66 19.14
CA ILE A 99 -36.72 8.09 20.41
C ILE A 99 -36.43 6.58 20.33
N THR A 100 -37.16 5.81 19.54
CA THR A 100 -37.00 4.37 19.36
C THR A 100 -35.72 3.95 18.65
N ASN A 101 -35.30 4.66 17.61
CA ASN A 101 -34.10 4.31 16.84
C ASN A 101 -32.81 4.74 17.56
N GLU A 102 -32.83 5.87 18.27
CA GLU A 102 -31.72 6.29 19.13
C GLU A 102 -31.46 5.30 20.25
N MET A 103 -32.54 4.76 20.85
CA MET A 103 -32.44 3.76 21.92
C MET A 103 -31.87 2.44 21.43
N ALA A 104 -32.33 1.97 20.26
CA ALA A 104 -31.81 0.76 19.63
C ALA A 104 -30.32 0.86 19.29
N LEU A 105 -29.93 1.97 18.66
CA LEU A 105 -28.56 2.28 18.32
C LEU A 105 -27.68 2.34 19.57
N ALA A 106 -28.14 2.99 20.59
CA ALA A 106 -27.40 3.18 21.83
C ALA A 106 -27.26 1.86 22.63
N PHE A 107 -28.28 1.01 22.62
CA PHE A 107 -28.21 -0.33 23.22
C PHE A 107 -27.22 -1.23 22.47
N TYR A 108 -27.27 -1.22 21.15
CA TYR A 108 -26.35 -1.97 20.31
C TYR A 108 -24.90 -1.56 20.53
N LEU A 109 -24.60 -0.27 20.53
CA LEU A 109 -23.27 0.26 20.81
C LEU A 109 -22.81 -0.07 22.24
N GLN A 110 -23.72 -0.14 23.22
CA GLN A 110 -23.38 -0.47 24.60
C GLN A 110 -23.03 -1.94 24.78
N THR A 111 -23.75 -2.85 24.11
CA THR A 111 -23.51 -4.32 24.22
C THR A 111 -22.23 -4.75 23.51
N HIS A 112 -21.80 -4.01 22.48
CA HIS A 112 -20.64 -4.38 21.65
C HIS A 112 -19.51 -3.33 21.72
N PHE A 113 -19.55 -2.40 22.66
CA PHE A 113 -18.65 -1.23 22.73
C PHE A 113 -17.17 -1.61 22.79
N SER A 114 -16.80 -2.65 23.52
CA SER A 114 -15.39 -3.08 23.61
C SER A 114 -14.86 -3.56 22.25
N THR A 115 -15.62 -4.37 21.55
CA THR A 115 -15.24 -4.92 20.23
C THR A 115 -15.17 -3.82 19.17
N VAL A 116 -16.13 -2.90 19.19
CA VAL A 116 -16.18 -1.75 18.29
C VAL A 116 -15.02 -0.78 18.55
N ALA A 117 -14.70 -0.52 19.82
CA ALA A 117 -13.57 0.35 20.19
C ALA A 117 -12.22 -0.26 19.79
N GLU A 118 -12.01 -1.55 20.00
CA GLU A 118 -10.77 -2.24 19.60
C GLU A 118 -10.58 -2.24 18.08
N SER A 119 -11.63 -2.52 17.31
CA SER A 119 -11.59 -2.45 15.85
C SER A 119 -11.27 -1.03 15.37
N PHE A 120 -11.83 -0.04 16.03
CA PHE A 120 -11.60 1.37 15.72
C PHE A 120 -10.16 1.81 15.99
N PHE A 121 -9.59 1.48 17.16
CA PHE A 121 -8.19 1.80 17.46
C PHE A 121 -7.23 1.09 16.52
N SER A 122 -7.52 -0.15 16.15
CA SER A 122 -6.74 -0.89 15.16
C SER A 122 -6.79 -0.23 13.79
N MET A 123 -7.96 0.26 13.37
CA MET A 123 -8.13 0.99 12.12
C MET A 123 -7.35 2.32 12.11
N LEU A 124 -7.39 3.10 13.18
CA LEU A 124 -6.62 4.34 13.31
C LEU A 124 -5.12 4.11 13.18
N HIS A 125 -4.63 3.04 13.77
CA HIS A 125 -3.21 2.67 13.71
C HIS A 125 -2.77 2.25 12.29
N LEU A 126 -3.65 1.57 11.55
CA LEU A 126 -3.41 1.15 10.17
C LEU A 126 -3.43 2.30 9.16
N ILE A 127 -4.28 3.31 9.37
CA ILE A 127 -4.38 4.48 8.48
C ILE A 127 -3.19 5.44 8.68
N GLY A 128 -2.29 5.16 9.65
CA GLY A 128 -1.13 6.01 9.92
C GLY A 128 -1.48 7.38 10.48
N ILE A 129 -2.70 7.58 11.00
CA ILE A 129 -3.13 8.79 11.72
C ILE A 129 -2.55 8.73 13.15
N ALA A 130 -1.25 8.51 13.24
CA ALA A 130 -0.52 8.60 14.50
C ALA A 130 0.09 10.01 14.72
N ASP A 131 -0.18 10.96 13.84
CA ASP A 131 0.32 12.32 13.98
C ASP A 131 -0.67 13.17 14.82
N PRO A 132 -0.26 13.62 16.03
CA PRO A 132 -1.12 14.40 16.94
C PRO A 132 -1.54 15.78 16.40
N GLN A 133 -1.07 16.20 15.24
CA GLN A 133 -1.29 17.55 14.71
C GLN A 133 -2.42 17.65 13.67
N THR A 134 -3.11 16.56 13.33
CA THR A 134 -4.19 16.64 12.34
C THR A 134 -5.54 16.97 12.95
N GLN A 135 -6.25 17.91 12.32
CA GLN A 135 -7.61 18.36 12.67
C GLN A 135 -8.62 17.19 12.74
N GLY A 136 -8.36 16.11 11.98
CA GLY A 136 -9.14 14.88 12.01
C GLY A 136 -9.11 14.15 13.35
N LEU A 137 -8.00 14.20 14.10
CA LEU A 137 -7.90 13.60 15.44
C LEU A 137 -8.79 14.33 16.46
N LEU A 138 -8.91 15.65 16.37
CA LEU A 138 -9.81 16.43 17.25
C LEU A 138 -11.28 16.07 17.00
N ASP A 139 -11.67 15.81 15.76
CA ASP A 139 -13.02 15.37 15.42
C ASP A 139 -13.29 13.93 15.86
N ILE A 140 -12.28 13.07 15.83
CA ILE A 140 -12.31 11.71 16.40
C ILE A 140 -12.48 11.77 17.92
N PHE A 141 -11.71 12.60 18.63
CA PHE A 141 -11.85 12.79 20.08
C PHE A 141 -13.24 13.36 20.47
N LYS A 142 -13.79 14.26 19.66
CA LYS A 142 -15.16 14.76 19.85
C LYS A 142 -16.19 13.66 19.65
N SER A 143 -15.98 12.77 18.69
CA SER A 143 -16.86 11.62 18.43
C SER A 143 -16.83 10.62 19.60
N ILE A 144 -15.67 10.35 20.19
CA ILE A 144 -15.54 9.49 21.38
C ILE A 144 -16.23 10.13 22.59
N SER A 145 -16.06 11.43 22.81
CA SER A 145 -16.74 12.15 23.89
C SER A 145 -18.26 12.15 23.70
N TRP A 146 -18.72 12.24 22.46
CA TRP A 146 -20.12 12.14 22.10
C TRP A 146 -20.66 10.72 22.34
N LEU A 147 -19.92 9.64 21.98
CA LEU A 147 -20.27 8.25 22.30
C LEU A 147 -20.44 8.07 23.82
N LYS A 148 -19.58 8.71 24.61
CA LYS A 148 -19.69 8.67 26.07
C LYS A 148 -20.95 9.39 26.55
N SER A 149 -21.28 10.54 25.97
CA SER A 149 -22.50 11.28 26.28
C SER A 149 -23.78 10.53 25.84
N LEU A 150 -23.72 9.78 24.75
CA LEU A 150 -24.78 8.89 24.29
C LEU A 150 -25.01 7.76 25.28
N LYS A 151 -23.92 7.11 25.74
CA LYS A 151 -23.98 6.07 26.77
C LYS A 151 -24.62 6.57 28.08
N ASP A 152 -24.30 7.78 28.50
CA ASP A 152 -24.87 8.39 29.70
C ASP A 152 -26.35 8.70 29.54
N LYS A 153 -26.78 9.18 28.35
CA LYS A 153 -28.20 9.40 28.00
C LYS A 153 -28.98 8.08 27.99
N VAL A 154 -28.41 7.01 27.40
CA VAL A 154 -29.04 5.67 27.38
C VAL A 154 -29.21 5.12 28.77
N ASN A 155 -28.17 5.26 29.64
CA ASN A 155 -28.28 4.80 31.02
C ASN A 155 -29.34 5.60 31.81
N ALA A 156 -29.52 6.87 31.49
CA ALA A 156 -30.55 7.72 32.10
C ALA A 156 -31.97 7.32 31.61
N VAL A 157 -32.09 6.92 30.35
CA VAL A 157 -33.36 6.43 29.76
C VAL A 157 -33.68 5.02 30.29
N LYS A 158 -32.69 4.11 30.36
CA LYS A 158 -32.86 2.77 30.98
C LYS A 158 -33.40 2.85 32.39
N LYS A 159 -32.91 3.75 33.22
CA LYS A 159 -33.41 3.98 34.58
C LYS A 159 -34.86 4.44 34.63
N LYS A 160 -35.41 5.04 33.56
CA LYS A 160 -36.80 5.49 33.46
C LYS A 160 -37.77 4.43 32.92
N ILE A 161 -37.25 3.43 32.19
CA ILE A 161 -38.04 2.43 31.43
C ILE A 161 -38.05 1.07 32.13
N ASP A 162 -37.56 0.96 33.35
CA ASP A 162 -37.44 -0.28 34.14
C ASP A 162 -38.77 -1.03 34.41
N GLN A 163 -39.83 -0.73 33.67
CA GLN A 163 -41.18 -1.25 33.89
C GLN A 163 -41.95 -1.69 32.62
N SER A 164 -41.36 -1.94 31.46
CA SER A 164 -42.22 -2.37 30.36
C SER A 164 -41.70 -3.60 29.60
N ASP A 165 -42.54 -4.64 29.58
CA ASP A 165 -42.53 -5.81 28.67
C ASP A 165 -42.35 -5.44 27.19
N TYR A 166 -42.56 -4.18 26.86
CA TYR A 166 -42.39 -3.62 25.49
C TYR A 166 -40.88 -3.50 25.11
N LEU A 167 -40.02 -3.16 26.08
CA LEU A 167 -38.58 -3.08 25.82
C LEU A 167 -38.00 -4.50 25.63
N ASP A 168 -38.44 -5.46 26.41
CA ASP A 168 -37.99 -6.84 26.29
C ASP A 168 -38.48 -7.50 25.01
N SER A 169 -39.72 -7.24 24.57
CA SER A 169 -40.21 -7.69 23.27
C SER A 169 -39.52 -6.98 22.08
N TYR A 170 -39.17 -5.70 22.23
CA TYR A 170 -38.40 -4.95 21.25
C TYR A 170 -36.94 -5.43 21.19
N LEU A 171 -36.32 -5.71 22.33
CA LEU A 171 -34.98 -6.28 22.39
C LEU A 171 -34.92 -7.72 21.86
N ALA A 172 -35.98 -8.51 22.04
CA ALA A 172 -36.09 -9.85 21.48
C ALA A 172 -36.10 -9.84 19.94
N THR A 173 -36.58 -8.76 19.31
CA THR A 173 -36.46 -8.61 17.84
C THR A 173 -35.03 -8.44 17.33
N PHE A 174 -34.07 -8.05 18.20
CA PHE A 174 -32.65 -8.01 17.86
C PHE A 174 -32.00 -9.39 17.90
N ASP A 175 -32.52 -10.33 18.70
CA ASP A 175 -32.00 -11.69 18.79
C ASP A 175 -32.54 -12.63 17.71
N GLU A 176 -33.61 -12.24 16.99
CA GLU A 176 -34.04 -12.98 15.81
C GLU A 176 -33.05 -12.77 14.67
N LYS A 177 -32.07 -13.68 14.58
CA LYS A 177 -31.17 -13.79 13.42
C LYS A 177 -32.02 -14.05 12.18
N SER A 178 -32.33 -12.97 11.46
CA SER A 178 -32.96 -13.09 10.15
C SER A 178 -32.08 -13.97 9.27
N VAL A 179 -32.66 -14.98 8.63
CA VAL A 179 -31.98 -15.85 7.65
C VAL A 179 -31.25 -15.03 6.57
N TYR A 180 -31.71 -13.82 6.33
CA TYR A 180 -31.15 -12.87 5.35
C TYR A 180 -30.19 -11.86 5.97
N GLU A 181 -29.87 -11.98 7.27
CA GLU A 181 -29.01 -10.99 7.98
C GLU A 181 -29.51 -9.53 7.81
N ASN A 182 -30.81 -9.35 7.61
CA ASN A 182 -31.47 -8.06 7.43
C ASN A 182 -32.17 -7.68 8.74
N ASP A 183 -31.40 -7.37 9.75
CA ASP A 183 -31.84 -6.95 11.06
C ASP A 183 -32.06 -5.43 11.14
N ILE A 184 -32.48 -4.96 12.29
CA ILE A 184 -32.75 -3.54 12.53
C ILE A 184 -31.50 -2.67 12.33
N VAL A 185 -30.31 -3.18 12.66
CA VAL A 185 -29.04 -2.43 12.48
C VAL A 185 -28.75 -2.24 11.00
N THR A 186 -28.90 -3.29 10.20
CA THR A 186 -28.78 -3.21 8.74
C THR A 186 -29.77 -2.20 8.17
N LYS A 187 -31.01 -2.17 8.68
CA LYS A 187 -32.02 -1.20 8.29
C LYS A 187 -31.62 0.23 8.68
N ILE A 188 -31.16 0.47 9.90
CA ILE A 188 -30.67 1.79 10.34
C ILE A 188 -29.52 2.26 9.44
N ILE A 189 -28.55 1.41 9.14
CA ILE A 189 -27.44 1.73 8.24
C ILE A 189 -28.00 2.16 6.88
N ARG A 190 -28.87 1.36 6.27
CA ARG A 190 -29.45 1.62 4.96
C ARG A 190 -30.23 2.93 4.91
N ASP A 191 -31.15 3.16 5.86
CA ASP A 191 -32.01 4.33 5.89
C ASP A 191 -31.18 5.62 6.02
N ASN A 192 -30.13 5.59 6.84
CA ASN A 192 -29.23 6.75 7.00
C ASN A 192 -28.35 6.97 5.76
N ILE A 193 -27.86 5.92 5.11
CA ILE A 193 -27.11 6.04 3.86
C ILE A 193 -28.00 6.64 2.77
N ASP A 194 -29.24 6.14 2.62
CA ASP A 194 -30.19 6.65 1.63
C ASP A 194 -30.52 8.12 1.90
N THR A 195 -30.80 8.47 3.15
CA THR A 195 -31.05 9.86 3.57
C THR A 195 -29.86 10.76 3.27
N TYR A 196 -28.64 10.29 3.58
CA TYR A 196 -27.40 11.05 3.31
C TYR A 196 -27.20 11.27 1.81
N GLN A 197 -27.35 10.21 1.01
CA GLN A 197 -27.18 10.28 -0.45
C GLN A 197 -28.17 11.29 -1.07
N LYS A 198 -29.44 11.27 -0.64
CA LYS A 198 -30.49 12.20 -1.12
C LYS A 198 -30.24 13.63 -0.65
N SER A 199 -29.85 13.83 0.62
CA SER A 199 -29.70 15.17 1.20
C SER A 199 -28.48 15.91 0.65
N TYR A 200 -27.37 15.20 0.40
CA TYR A 200 -26.11 15.81 -0.04
C TYR A 200 -25.82 15.59 -1.53
N ASN A 201 -26.67 14.86 -2.24
CA ASN A 201 -26.45 14.46 -3.63
C ASN A 201 -25.08 13.81 -3.85
N LYS A 202 -24.67 12.95 -2.92
CA LYS A 202 -23.39 12.24 -2.95
C LYS A 202 -23.61 10.73 -3.00
N LYS A 203 -22.79 10.03 -3.76
CA LYS A 203 -22.72 8.57 -3.76
C LYS A 203 -21.89 8.08 -2.56
N VAL A 204 -22.44 7.19 -1.77
CA VAL A 204 -21.67 6.51 -0.71
C VAL A 204 -20.98 5.30 -1.32
N VAL A 205 -19.66 5.24 -1.18
CA VAL A 205 -18.77 4.19 -1.71
C VAL A 205 -18.24 3.38 -0.55
N LEU A 206 -18.53 2.08 -0.52
CA LEU A 206 -17.97 1.13 0.43
C LEU A 206 -16.72 0.50 -0.19
N ILE A 207 -15.55 0.75 0.39
CA ILE A 207 -14.26 0.18 -0.02
C ILE A 207 -13.91 -0.94 0.95
N ILE A 208 -13.60 -2.13 0.44
CA ILE A 208 -13.19 -3.29 1.23
C ILE A 208 -11.76 -3.61 0.82
N GLU A 209 -10.79 -3.21 1.66
CA GLU A 209 -9.36 -3.30 1.35
C GLU A 209 -8.73 -4.66 1.69
N ASP A 210 -7.62 -4.98 1.05
CA ASP A 210 -6.74 -6.12 1.34
C ASP A 210 -7.46 -7.49 1.38
N MET A 211 -8.48 -7.68 0.55
CA MET A 211 -9.28 -8.91 0.50
C MET A 211 -8.44 -10.17 0.23
N ASP A 212 -7.41 -10.06 -0.59
CA ASP A 212 -6.50 -11.14 -0.98
C ASP A 212 -5.48 -11.54 0.11
N ARG A 213 -5.56 -10.92 1.30
CA ARG A 213 -4.81 -11.32 2.50
C ARG A 213 -5.62 -12.15 3.49
N LEU A 214 -6.91 -12.32 3.21
CA LEU A 214 -7.82 -13.06 4.06
C LEU A 214 -7.70 -14.57 3.85
N ASP A 215 -8.12 -15.32 4.87
CA ASP A 215 -8.46 -16.72 4.68
C ASP A 215 -9.55 -16.87 3.59
N PRO A 216 -9.46 -17.87 2.69
CA PRO A 216 -10.40 -18.03 1.60
C PRO A 216 -11.86 -18.07 2.03
N ALA A 217 -12.17 -18.74 3.15
CA ALA A 217 -13.54 -18.82 3.66
C ALA A 217 -14.08 -17.45 4.06
N HIS A 218 -13.27 -16.62 4.70
CA HIS A 218 -13.62 -15.24 5.06
C HIS A 218 -13.76 -14.35 3.82
N LEU A 219 -12.80 -14.43 2.89
CA LEU A 219 -12.84 -13.67 1.65
C LEU A 219 -14.14 -13.89 0.89
N PHE A 220 -14.46 -15.14 0.57
CA PHE A 220 -15.66 -15.47 -0.21
C PHE A 220 -16.96 -15.22 0.59
N ARG A 221 -16.93 -15.34 1.91
CA ARG A 221 -18.08 -14.97 2.75
C ARG A 221 -18.39 -13.48 2.66
N ILE A 222 -17.40 -12.61 2.77
CA ILE A 222 -17.57 -11.15 2.65
C ILE A 222 -18.08 -10.79 1.26
N MET A 223 -17.50 -11.34 0.20
CA MET A 223 -17.98 -11.10 -1.16
C MET A 223 -19.45 -11.49 -1.31
N ASN A 224 -19.83 -12.68 -0.85
CA ASN A 224 -21.21 -13.16 -0.95
C ASN A 224 -22.20 -12.33 -0.14
N VAL A 225 -21.80 -11.81 1.02
CA VAL A 225 -22.64 -10.92 1.85
C VAL A 225 -23.12 -9.71 1.06
N PHE A 226 -22.23 -9.11 0.27
CA PHE A 226 -22.56 -7.91 -0.50
C PHE A 226 -23.20 -8.20 -1.86
N SER A 227 -23.05 -9.41 -2.40
CA SER A 227 -23.66 -9.80 -3.67
C SER A 227 -25.08 -10.40 -3.52
N ALA A 228 -25.38 -10.97 -2.37
CA ALA A 228 -26.58 -11.81 -2.19
C ALA A 228 -27.91 -11.12 -2.49
N HIS A 229 -27.99 -9.80 -2.39
CA HIS A 229 -29.20 -9.01 -2.62
C HIS A 229 -29.21 -8.25 -3.95
N MET A 230 -28.08 -8.16 -4.65
CA MET A 230 -28.00 -7.42 -5.91
C MET A 230 -28.87 -8.04 -7.02
N ASP A 231 -29.08 -9.37 -6.95
CA ASP A 231 -29.87 -10.10 -7.94
C ASP A 231 -31.30 -10.44 -7.49
N TYR A 232 -31.69 -10.01 -6.28
CA TYR A 232 -33.00 -10.38 -5.71
C TYR A 232 -34.18 -9.89 -6.57
N GLY A 233 -34.03 -8.73 -7.20
CA GLY A 233 -35.04 -8.14 -8.08
C GLY A 233 -35.39 -8.95 -9.31
N TYR A 234 -34.49 -9.81 -9.78
CA TYR A 234 -34.73 -10.64 -10.98
C TYR A 234 -35.42 -11.97 -10.67
N ARG A 235 -35.45 -12.41 -9.41
CA ARG A 235 -35.88 -13.77 -9.01
C ARG A 235 -37.26 -13.84 -8.41
N SER A 236 -37.86 -12.72 -7.98
CA SER A 236 -39.20 -12.73 -7.37
C SER A 236 -40.26 -12.31 -8.34
N MET A 237 -41.29 -13.15 -8.54
CA MET A 237 -42.49 -12.81 -9.28
C MET A 237 -43.48 -11.96 -8.44
N GLN A 238 -43.08 -11.51 -7.28
CA GLN A 238 -43.90 -10.65 -6.39
C GLN A 238 -43.46 -9.18 -6.54
N PRO A 239 -44.36 -8.21 -6.28
CA PRO A 239 -43.95 -6.81 -6.23
C PRO A 239 -42.84 -6.65 -5.23
N ILE A 240 -41.67 -6.23 -5.72
CA ILE A 240 -40.44 -6.08 -4.90
C ILE A 240 -40.63 -4.80 -4.11
N ASP A 241 -40.45 -4.90 -2.81
CA ASP A 241 -40.22 -3.73 -1.98
C ASP A 241 -38.91 -3.10 -2.50
N ASP A 242 -39.00 -1.89 -3.07
CA ASP A 242 -37.81 -1.15 -3.60
C ASP A 242 -36.68 -1.03 -2.59
N SER A 243 -36.99 -1.19 -1.29
CA SER A 243 -36.02 -1.25 -0.20
C SER A 243 -35.08 -2.46 -0.25
N LEU A 244 -35.38 -3.50 -1.03
CA LEU A 244 -34.58 -4.73 -1.14
C LEU A 244 -33.72 -4.77 -2.40
N VAL A 245 -33.82 -3.77 -3.27
CA VAL A 245 -32.99 -3.68 -4.48
C VAL A 245 -31.60 -3.13 -4.12
N GLY A 246 -30.53 -3.76 -4.61
CA GLY A 246 -29.16 -3.34 -4.37
C GLY A 246 -28.45 -4.15 -3.25
N ASN A 247 -27.38 -3.59 -2.70
CA ASN A 247 -26.63 -4.23 -1.60
C ASN A 247 -27.31 -4.03 -0.24
N LYS A 248 -26.90 -4.82 0.76
CA LYS A 248 -27.53 -4.82 2.10
C LYS A 248 -27.57 -3.46 2.78
N PHE A 249 -26.58 -2.62 2.56
CA PHE A 249 -26.46 -1.29 3.18
C PHE A 249 -26.99 -0.13 2.34
N GLY A 250 -27.40 -0.38 1.10
CA GLY A 250 -27.89 0.69 0.20
C GLY A 250 -26.79 1.67 -0.25
N VAL A 251 -25.51 1.29 -0.19
CA VAL A 251 -24.42 2.12 -0.73
C VAL A 251 -24.49 2.15 -2.24
N SER A 252 -24.07 3.27 -2.85
CA SER A 252 -24.08 3.43 -4.31
C SER A 252 -23.06 2.52 -5.00
N ASN A 253 -21.91 2.31 -4.39
CA ASN A 253 -20.85 1.49 -4.95
C ASN A 253 -20.23 0.59 -3.88
N VAL A 254 -19.90 -0.65 -4.28
CA VAL A 254 -19.05 -1.56 -3.48
C VAL A 254 -17.78 -1.83 -4.25
N VAL A 255 -16.63 -1.56 -3.64
CA VAL A 255 -15.30 -1.75 -4.21
C VAL A 255 -14.56 -2.84 -3.44
N PHE A 256 -14.29 -3.96 -4.09
CA PHE A 256 -13.43 -5.02 -3.57
C PHE A 256 -12.00 -4.78 -4.03
N VAL A 257 -11.09 -4.60 -3.09
CA VAL A 257 -9.68 -4.33 -3.36
C VAL A 257 -8.87 -5.60 -3.15
N MET A 258 -8.33 -6.16 -4.24
CA MET A 258 -7.64 -7.45 -4.22
C MET A 258 -6.62 -7.56 -5.37
N HIS A 259 -5.83 -8.63 -5.37
CA HIS A 259 -5.08 -9.07 -6.54
C HIS A 259 -5.86 -10.22 -7.21
N GLU A 260 -6.47 -9.95 -8.33
CA GLU A 260 -7.40 -10.87 -9.01
C GLU A 260 -6.77 -12.26 -9.26
N GLN A 261 -5.52 -12.32 -9.73
CA GLN A 261 -4.82 -13.59 -9.98
C GLN A 261 -4.58 -14.41 -8.70
N ASN A 262 -4.28 -13.74 -7.57
CA ASN A 262 -4.17 -14.44 -6.28
C ASN A 262 -5.53 -14.95 -5.81
N THR A 263 -6.57 -14.15 -5.99
CA THR A 263 -7.93 -14.54 -5.63
C THR A 263 -8.39 -15.74 -6.46
N ASN A 264 -8.03 -15.80 -7.74
CA ASN A 264 -8.27 -16.95 -8.61
C ASN A 264 -7.57 -18.21 -8.07
N ALA A 265 -6.29 -18.11 -7.73
CA ALA A 265 -5.55 -19.22 -7.13
C ALA A 265 -6.15 -19.71 -5.80
N LEU A 266 -6.57 -18.76 -4.92
CA LEU A 266 -7.26 -19.08 -3.68
C LEU A 266 -8.61 -19.75 -3.92
N PHE A 267 -9.35 -19.32 -4.95
CA PHE A 267 -10.64 -19.92 -5.33
C PHE A 267 -10.47 -21.39 -5.73
N HIS A 268 -9.54 -21.68 -6.63
CA HIS A 268 -9.28 -23.07 -7.06
C HIS A 268 -8.75 -23.93 -5.91
N HIS A 269 -7.92 -23.38 -5.03
CA HIS A 269 -7.50 -24.11 -3.83
C HIS A 269 -8.68 -24.46 -2.90
N PHE A 270 -9.66 -23.56 -2.78
CA PHE A 270 -10.79 -23.70 -1.85
C PHE A 270 -11.95 -24.52 -2.43
N TYR A 271 -12.30 -24.30 -3.69
CA TYR A 271 -13.44 -24.95 -4.37
C TYR A 271 -13.05 -26.09 -5.30
N GLY A 272 -11.75 -26.30 -5.55
CA GLY A 272 -11.20 -27.30 -6.46
C GLY A 272 -10.86 -26.75 -7.86
N ASP A 273 -9.89 -27.42 -8.51
CA ASP A 273 -9.31 -26.96 -9.77
C ASP A 273 -10.30 -26.86 -10.96
N THR A 274 -11.43 -27.56 -10.88
CA THR A 274 -12.46 -27.57 -11.94
C THR A 274 -13.58 -26.54 -11.69
N ALA A 275 -13.53 -25.78 -10.59
CA ALA A 275 -14.55 -24.79 -10.28
C ALA A 275 -14.47 -23.59 -11.23
N ASP A 276 -15.62 -23.09 -11.66
CA ASP A 276 -15.72 -21.94 -12.58
C ASP A 276 -15.49 -20.61 -11.84
N TYR A 277 -14.24 -20.16 -11.83
CA TYR A 277 -13.88 -18.88 -11.23
C TYR A 277 -14.48 -17.69 -11.99
N GLU A 278 -14.43 -17.70 -13.32
CA GLU A 278 -14.94 -16.59 -14.14
C GLU A 278 -16.45 -16.39 -13.95
N GLY A 279 -17.19 -17.47 -13.94
CA GLY A 279 -18.63 -17.42 -13.63
C GLY A 279 -18.92 -16.97 -12.22
N TYR A 280 -18.05 -17.29 -11.25
CA TYR A 280 -18.22 -16.85 -9.87
C TYR A 280 -17.88 -15.37 -9.68
N ILE A 281 -16.72 -14.93 -10.16
CA ILE A 281 -16.23 -13.58 -9.92
C ILE A 281 -17.04 -12.51 -10.66
N SER A 282 -17.64 -12.86 -11.81
CA SER A 282 -18.47 -11.96 -12.60
C SER A 282 -19.67 -11.37 -11.85
N LYS A 283 -20.05 -11.97 -10.72
CA LYS A 283 -21.14 -11.45 -9.85
C LYS A 283 -20.75 -10.19 -9.09
N PHE A 284 -19.46 -9.90 -8.95
CA PHE A 284 -18.91 -8.89 -8.05
C PHE A 284 -18.40 -7.65 -8.77
N TYR A 285 -18.52 -7.57 -10.10
CA TYR A 285 -18.21 -6.37 -10.87
C TYR A 285 -19.18 -6.18 -12.03
N ASN A 286 -19.29 -4.94 -12.52
CA ASN A 286 -20.03 -4.62 -13.72
C ASN A 286 -19.06 -4.44 -14.88
N LYS A 287 -19.29 -5.14 -15.98
CA LYS A 287 -18.55 -5.06 -17.26
C LYS A 287 -17.08 -5.49 -17.18
N ASP A 288 -16.25 -4.81 -16.38
CA ASP A 288 -14.79 -5.02 -16.33
C ASP A 288 -14.19 -4.77 -14.95
N ILE A 289 -13.04 -5.37 -14.70
CA ILE A 289 -12.24 -5.18 -13.49
C ILE A 289 -11.34 -3.97 -13.68
N PHE A 290 -11.30 -3.06 -12.71
CA PHE A 290 -10.37 -1.94 -12.74
C PHE A 290 -8.97 -2.41 -12.38
N ASN A 291 -8.13 -2.60 -13.40
CA ASN A 291 -6.74 -2.98 -13.22
C ASN A 291 -5.89 -1.75 -12.94
N PHE A 292 -5.42 -1.61 -11.68
CA PHE A 292 -4.50 -0.57 -11.29
C PHE A 292 -3.06 -1.04 -11.48
N SER A 293 -2.27 -0.25 -12.19
CA SER A 293 -0.85 -0.49 -12.40
C SER A 293 -0.13 0.84 -12.56
N LEU A 294 1.03 0.96 -11.93
CA LEU A 294 1.93 2.08 -12.06
C LEU A 294 3.10 1.77 -13.02
N ASN A 295 2.96 0.84 -13.95
CA ASN A 295 4.08 0.34 -14.75
C ASN A 295 4.77 1.43 -15.58
N GLU A 296 4.03 2.42 -16.10
CA GLU A 296 4.60 3.50 -16.91
C GLU A 296 5.31 4.55 -16.04
N GLU A 297 4.75 4.85 -14.88
CA GLU A 297 5.30 5.84 -13.95
C GLU A 297 6.39 5.25 -13.05
N LYS A 298 6.36 3.95 -12.82
CA LYS A 298 7.23 3.22 -11.90
C LYS A 298 8.71 3.35 -12.29
N GLU A 299 9.04 3.19 -13.56
CA GLU A 299 10.42 3.31 -14.04
C GLU A 299 10.94 4.73 -13.88
N LYS A 300 10.15 5.72 -14.30
CA LYS A 300 10.50 7.15 -14.16
C LYS A 300 10.71 7.52 -12.69
N TYR A 301 9.80 7.08 -11.83
CA TYR A 301 9.89 7.36 -10.40
C TYR A 301 11.05 6.64 -9.71
N ALA A 302 11.32 5.39 -10.07
CA ALA A 302 12.48 4.64 -9.56
C ALA A 302 13.79 5.35 -9.94
N LEU A 303 13.92 5.76 -11.20
CA LEU A 303 15.09 6.51 -11.68
C LEU A 303 15.23 7.84 -10.95
N TYR A 304 14.13 8.58 -10.79
CA TYR A 304 14.13 9.83 -10.01
C TYR A 304 14.64 9.61 -8.57
N LEU A 305 14.13 8.61 -7.86
CA LEU A 305 14.59 8.30 -6.51
C LEU A 305 16.08 7.94 -6.47
N ILE A 306 16.55 7.10 -7.40
CA ILE A 306 17.96 6.68 -7.46
C ILE A 306 18.87 7.89 -7.78
N VAL A 307 18.47 8.75 -8.71
CA VAL A 307 19.18 10.00 -9.04
C VAL A 307 19.28 10.90 -7.80
N LYS A 308 18.16 11.07 -7.08
CA LYS A 308 18.11 11.86 -5.84
C LYS A 308 19.04 11.31 -4.75
N GLU A 309 19.02 9.99 -4.52
CA GLU A 309 19.85 9.34 -3.49
C GLU A 309 21.34 9.30 -3.83
N THR A 310 21.66 9.14 -5.12
CA THR A 310 23.07 8.99 -5.56
C THR A 310 23.71 10.29 -5.98
N GLY A 311 22.94 11.28 -6.41
CA GLY A 311 23.44 12.51 -7.03
C GLY A 311 24.07 12.28 -8.41
N LEU A 312 23.77 11.15 -9.09
CA LEU A 312 24.22 10.82 -10.42
C LEU A 312 23.22 11.31 -11.48
N SER A 313 23.69 11.50 -12.73
CA SER A 313 22.77 11.75 -13.84
C SER A 313 21.95 10.49 -14.16
N GLU A 314 20.74 10.71 -14.70
CA GLU A 314 19.82 9.64 -15.07
C GLU A 314 20.44 8.64 -16.06
N ASP A 315 21.22 9.14 -17.03
CA ASP A 315 21.90 8.29 -18.02
C ASP A 315 22.85 7.30 -17.33
N LYS A 316 23.65 7.78 -16.36
CA LYS A 316 24.57 6.91 -15.60
C LYS A 316 23.84 5.90 -14.72
N VAL A 317 22.70 6.29 -14.17
CA VAL A 317 21.86 5.37 -13.40
C VAL A 317 21.27 4.29 -14.31
N LYS A 318 20.79 4.63 -15.50
CA LYS A 318 20.22 3.67 -16.46
C LYS A 318 21.21 2.60 -16.93
N GLU A 319 22.48 2.92 -16.99
CA GLU A 319 23.52 2.01 -17.53
C GLU A 319 23.66 0.70 -16.74
N ILE A 320 23.35 0.70 -15.44
CA ILE A 320 23.48 -0.50 -14.58
C ILE A 320 22.22 -1.39 -14.62
N PHE A 321 21.08 -0.83 -15.05
CA PHE A 321 19.83 -1.57 -15.08
C PHE A 321 19.50 -2.09 -16.48
N PRO A 322 19.14 -3.37 -16.64
CA PRO A 322 18.62 -3.88 -17.92
C PRO A 322 17.34 -3.15 -18.32
N LYS A 323 17.03 -3.15 -19.64
CA LYS A 323 15.75 -2.64 -20.14
C LYS A 323 14.59 -3.32 -19.43
N SER A 324 13.56 -2.55 -19.08
CA SER A 324 12.36 -3.04 -18.39
C SER A 324 12.62 -3.68 -17.02
N PHE A 325 13.78 -3.41 -16.40
CA PHE A 325 14.15 -3.99 -15.09
C PHE A 325 13.09 -3.73 -14.02
N PHE A 326 12.55 -2.51 -13.99
CA PHE A 326 11.60 -2.07 -12.97
C PHE A 326 10.19 -2.63 -13.15
N VAL A 327 9.82 -3.15 -14.32
CA VAL A 327 8.48 -3.72 -14.58
C VAL A 327 8.14 -4.85 -13.59
N ASN A 328 9.12 -5.68 -13.26
CA ASN A 328 8.95 -6.80 -12.35
C ASN A 328 9.20 -6.46 -10.88
N LYS A 329 9.44 -5.19 -10.55
CA LYS A 329 9.64 -4.75 -9.16
C LYS A 329 8.38 -4.10 -8.63
N THR A 330 8.09 -4.34 -7.35
CA THR A 330 7.01 -3.63 -6.65
C THR A 330 7.51 -2.27 -6.16
N MET A 331 6.60 -1.33 -5.98
CA MET A 331 6.95 -0.02 -5.40
C MET A 331 7.60 -0.16 -4.02
N ARG A 332 7.11 -1.10 -3.21
CA ARG A 332 7.71 -1.40 -1.91
C ARG A 332 9.19 -1.82 -2.03
N GLN A 333 9.52 -2.70 -2.99
CA GLN A 333 10.91 -3.10 -3.23
C GLN A 333 11.79 -1.93 -3.64
N ILE A 334 11.28 -1.05 -4.52
CA ILE A 334 12.00 0.14 -4.97
C ILE A 334 12.28 1.08 -3.79
N VAL A 335 11.27 1.44 -3.01
CA VAL A 335 11.43 2.34 -1.86
C VAL A 335 12.33 1.73 -0.79
N CYS A 336 12.14 0.43 -0.44
CA CYS A 336 13.00 -0.25 0.54
C CYS A 336 14.46 -0.34 0.11
N ALA A 337 14.74 -0.39 -1.20
CA ALA A 337 16.13 -0.41 -1.69
C ALA A 337 16.87 0.90 -1.40
N MET A 338 16.14 2.03 -1.27
CA MET A 338 16.70 3.35 -0.94
C MET A 338 16.88 3.57 0.57
N ASP A 339 16.24 2.73 1.41
CA ASP A 339 16.22 2.94 2.86
C ASP A 339 17.65 2.93 3.44
N LYS A 340 17.96 3.98 4.22
CA LYS A 340 19.24 4.15 4.92
C LYS A 340 20.52 4.13 4.05
N VAL A 341 20.39 4.28 2.72
CA VAL A 341 21.58 4.31 1.86
C VAL A 341 22.43 5.53 2.16
N ASN A 342 21.84 6.69 2.40
CA ASN A 342 22.55 7.90 2.76
C ASN A 342 23.27 7.76 4.11
N GLU A 343 22.60 7.26 5.15
CA GLU A 343 23.20 7.06 6.47
C GLU A 343 24.43 6.12 6.42
N GLN A 344 24.40 5.13 5.53
CA GLN A 344 25.46 4.16 5.37
C GLN A 344 26.69 4.71 4.65
N PHE A 345 26.51 5.67 3.72
CA PHE A 345 27.54 6.07 2.77
C PHE A 345 27.88 7.58 2.76
N ASP A 346 27.40 8.37 3.70
CA ASP A 346 27.67 9.82 3.73
C ASP A 346 29.16 10.16 3.98
N SER A 347 29.90 9.25 4.61
CA SER A 347 31.35 9.42 4.85
C SER A 347 32.07 8.06 4.82
N ILE A 348 32.42 7.57 3.63
CA ILE A 348 33.23 6.35 3.53
C ILE A 348 34.72 6.72 3.61
N GLU A 349 35.36 6.41 4.73
CA GLU A 349 36.80 6.33 4.81
C GLU A 349 37.27 4.95 4.37
N VAL A 350 37.98 4.91 3.24
CA VAL A 350 38.59 3.67 2.71
C VAL A 350 39.70 3.21 3.65
N LYS A 351 40.53 4.16 4.13
CA LYS A 351 41.48 4.02 5.22
C LYS A 351 41.65 5.39 5.89
N PRO A 352 42.27 5.50 7.08
CA PRO A 352 42.51 6.78 7.74
C PRO A 352 43.09 7.83 6.80
N GLY A 353 42.36 8.93 6.63
CA GLY A 353 42.73 10.04 5.76
C GLY A 353 42.44 9.86 4.26
N VAL A 354 41.81 8.76 3.82
CA VAL A 354 41.43 8.53 2.43
C VAL A 354 39.91 8.32 2.30
N LYS A 355 39.26 9.24 1.67
CA LYS A 355 37.80 9.21 1.42
C LYS A 355 37.47 8.67 0.04
N ALA A 356 36.43 7.88 -0.05
CA ALA A 356 35.82 7.47 -1.33
C ALA A 356 34.62 8.35 -1.69
N HIS A 357 34.41 8.51 -2.99
CA HIS A 357 33.21 9.16 -3.49
C HIS A 357 31.99 8.22 -3.35
N PRO A 358 30.94 8.57 -2.59
CA PRO A 358 29.87 7.64 -2.26
C PRO A 358 28.90 7.34 -3.42
N GLN A 359 28.84 8.19 -4.42
CA GLN A 359 27.80 8.17 -5.47
C GLN A 359 27.65 6.83 -6.19
N LEU A 360 28.74 6.30 -6.78
CA LEU A 360 28.70 5.00 -7.47
C LEU A 360 28.53 3.83 -6.50
N LEU A 361 29.06 3.94 -5.28
CA LEU A 361 28.87 2.91 -4.26
C LEU A 361 27.41 2.82 -3.82
N LYS A 362 26.74 3.96 -3.62
CA LYS A 362 25.30 4.02 -3.38
C LYS A 362 24.52 3.35 -4.51
N LEU A 363 24.85 3.67 -5.78
CA LEU A 363 24.23 3.07 -6.94
C LEU A 363 24.39 1.54 -6.98
N ILE A 364 25.60 1.03 -6.70
CA ILE A 364 25.90 -0.41 -6.66
C ILE A 364 25.05 -1.10 -5.59
N VAL A 365 25.00 -0.53 -4.38
CA VAL A 365 24.22 -1.10 -3.28
C VAL A 365 22.71 -1.10 -3.59
N ILE A 366 22.18 -0.01 -4.15
CA ILE A 366 20.80 0.07 -4.58
C ILE A 366 20.51 -0.98 -5.66
N ALA A 367 21.35 -1.09 -6.68
CA ALA A 367 21.21 -2.10 -7.73
C ALA A 367 21.20 -3.52 -7.17
N LYS A 368 22.08 -3.80 -6.20
CA LYS A 368 22.12 -5.09 -5.51
C LYS A 368 20.85 -5.38 -4.71
N ARG A 369 20.40 -4.41 -3.91
CA ARG A 369 19.14 -4.53 -3.13
C ARG A 369 17.93 -4.72 -4.03
N LEU A 370 17.96 -4.15 -5.22
CA LEU A 370 16.94 -4.36 -6.25
C LEU A 370 17.08 -5.70 -6.97
N GLY A 371 18.15 -6.46 -6.74
CA GLY A 371 18.34 -7.79 -7.27
C GLY A 371 19.08 -7.84 -8.61
N VAL A 372 19.89 -6.84 -8.93
CA VAL A 372 20.90 -6.95 -10.01
C VAL A 372 21.96 -7.96 -9.58
N SER A 373 22.27 -8.94 -10.43
CA SER A 373 23.23 -9.98 -10.11
C SER A 373 24.65 -9.44 -9.97
N ASN A 374 25.49 -10.09 -9.15
CA ASN A 374 26.88 -9.72 -9.00
C ASN A 374 27.60 -9.73 -10.35
N ASP A 375 27.33 -10.70 -11.20
CA ASP A 375 27.96 -10.79 -12.53
C ASP A 375 27.66 -9.57 -13.39
N ASN A 376 26.41 -9.07 -13.37
CA ASN A 376 26.02 -7.88 -14.10
C ASN A 376 26.70 -6.62 -13.53
N ILE A 377 26.78 -6.50 -12.21
CA ILE A 377 27.48 -5.40 -11.54
C ILE A 377 28.97 -5.43 -11.86
N ILE A 378 29.60 -6.59 -11.78
CA ILE A 378 31.02 -6.77 -12.14
C ILE A 378 31.25 -6.41 -13.61
N ALA A 379 30.41 -6.91 -14.52
CA ALA A 379 30.51 -6.61 -15.95
C ALA A 379 30.36 -5.10 -16.23
N TYR A 380 29.42 -4.43 -15.53
CA TYR A 380 29.25 -2.98 -15.61
C TYR A 380 30.53 -2.24 -15.17
N ILE A 381 31.07 -2.58 -14.01
CA ILE A 381 32.28 -1.94 -13.47
C ILE A 381 33.49 -2.21 -14.39
N VAL A 382 33.72 -3.46 -14.79
CA VAL A 382 34.82 -3.86 -15.66
C VAL A 382 34.77 -3.11 -16.99
N ARG A 383 33.60 -2.97 -17.60
CA ARG A 383 33.42 -2.23 -18.86
C ARG A 383 33.94 -0.80 -18.76
N HIS A 384 33.51 -0.07 -17.69
CA HIS A 384 33.91 1.32 -17.52
C HIS A 384 35.37 1.51 -17.11
N ILE A 385 35.92 0.58 -16.36
CA ILE A 385 37.36 0.63 -16.01
C ILE A 385 38.21 0.32 -17.24
N LYS A 386 37.82 -0.63 -18.10
CA LYS A 386 38.55 -0.98 -19.33
C LYS A 386 38.59 0.14 -20.37
N THR A 387 37.53 0.95 -20.45
CA THR A 387 37.50 2.16 -21.30
C THR A 387 38.29 3.32 -20.74
N LEU A 388 38.88 3.17 -19.56
CA LEU A 388 39.62 4.20 -18.83
C LEU A 388 38.78 5.45 -18.53
N ASP A 389 37.46 5.25 -18.31
CA ASP A 389 36.55 6.34 -17.95
C ASP A 389 36.92 6.94 -16.61
N ARG A 390 37.43 8.16 -16.63
CA ARG A 390 37.92 8.88 -15.43
C ARG A 390 36.85 9.01 -14.36
N PHE A 391 35.59 9.21 -14.75
CA PHE A 391 34.50 9.33 -13.78
C PHE A 391 34.38 8.08 -12.90
N TYR A 392 34.49 6.88 -13.50
CA TYR A 392 34.41 5.61 -12.78
C TYR A 392 35.73 5.27 -12.06
N ILE A 393 36.86 5.54 -12.70
CA ILE A 393 38.16 5.29 -12.12
C ILE A 393 38.33 6.07 -10.81
N ASP A 394 38.08 7.39 -10.83
CA ASP A 394 38.28 8.25 -9.65
C ASP A 394 37.37 7.86 -8.48
N ARG A 395 36.20 7.26 -8.76
CA ARG A 395 35.21 6.88 -7.73
C ARG A 395 35.30 5.44 -7.26
N LEU A 396 35.70 4.50 -8.09
CA LEU A 396 35.69 3.08 -7.75
C LEU A 396 37.07 2.53 -7.40
N ILE A 397 38.12 3.00 -8.09
CA ILE A 397 39.48 2.47 -7.88
C ILE A 397 39.94 2.63 -6.44
N PRO A 398 39.69 3.73 -5.72
CA PRO A 398 40.12 3.81 -4.30
C PRO A 398 39.54 2.69 -3.42
N VAL A 399 38.34 2.18 -3.73
CA VAL A 399 37.74 1.08 -2.98
C VAL A 399 38.15 -0.29 -3.52
N ILE A 400 38.28 -0.44 -4.86
CA ILE A 400 38.76 -1.68 -5.49
C ILE A 400 40.23 -1.97 -5.14
N ALA A 401 41.04 -0.93 -4.99
CA ALA A 401 42.46 -1.02 -4.61
C ALA A 401 42.70 -1.41 -3.14
N LEU A 402 41.66 -1.29 -2.29
CA LEU A 402 41.76 -1.60 -0.87
C LEU A 402 41.89 -3.11 -0.64
N ASN A 403 43.03 -3.53 -0.08
CA ASN A 403 43.15 -4.89 0.42
C ASN A 403 42.50 -4.99 1.82
N PRO A 404 41.44 -5.80 1.98
CA PRO A 404 40.70 -5.87 3.24
C PRO A 404 41.50 -6.46 4.40
N LYS A 405 42.55 -7.25 4.12
CA LYS A 405 43.40 -7.88 5.15
C LYS A 405 44.46 -6.94 5.65
N THR A 406 45.19 -6.30 4.74
CA THR A 406 46.33 -5.40 5.07
C THR A 406 45.88 -3.95 5.30
N ARG A 407 44.69 -3.59 4.86
CA ARG A 407 44.16 -2.21 4.79
C ARG A 407 45.07 -1.25 4.02
N MET A 408 45.86 -1.78 3.08
CA MET A 408 46.67 -1.00 2.17
C MET A 408 46.02 -0.86 0.81
N LEU A 409 46.31 0.26 0.13
CA LEU A 409 45.93 0.46 -1.25
C LEU A 409 46.96 -0.22 -2.14
N GLU A 410 46.48 -1.15 -2.97
CA GLU A 410 47.27 -1.87 -3.96
C GLU A 410 47.03 -1.31 -5.34
N SER A 411 48.01 -1.49 -6.24
CA SER A 411 47.80 -1.18 -7.65
C SER A 411 46.72 -2.06 -8.27
N VAL A 412 46.02 -1.52 -9.23
CA VAL A 412 44.96 -2.23 -10.00
C VAL A 412 45.42 -2.35 -11.44
N ASP A 413 45.72 -3.59 -11.88
CA ASP A 413 46.04 -3.88 -13.26
C ASP A 413 44.77 -3.98 -14.13
N VAL A 414 44.80 -3.32 -15.30
CA VAL A 414 43.65 -3.23 -16.21
C VAL A 414 44.09 -3.51 -17.64
N ASP A 415 43.49 -4.48 -18.27
CA ASP A 415 43.61 -4.69 -19.71
C ASP A 415 42.51 -3.84 -20.40
N ALA A 416 42.95 -2.76 -21.07
CA ALA A 416 42.03 -1.89 -21.78
C ALA A 416 41.60 -2.49 -23.14
N ASP A 417 40.49 -2.01 -23.68
CA ASP A 417 39.87 -2.52 -24.91
C ASP A 417 40.77 -2.40 -26.17
N ASN A 418 41.84 -1.60 -26.11
CA ASN A 418 42.78 -1.39 -27.21
C ASN A 418 44.04 -2.33 -27.12
N SER A 419 43.90 -3.47 -26.42
CA SER A 419 45.00 -4.43 -26.22
C SER A 419 46.25 -3.84 -25.49
N ASN A 420 46.06 -2.73 -24.78
CA ASN A 420 47.08 -2.16 -23.91
C ASN A 420 46.77 -2.50 -22.45
N SER A 421 47.84 -2.81 -21.70
CA SER A 421 47.71 -2.98 -20.25
C SER A 421 48.09 -1.68 -19.53
N TYR A 422 47.37 -1.40 -18.46
CA TYR A 422 47.60 -0.24 -17.60
C TYR A 422 47.65 -0.66 -16.14
N VAL A 423 48.41 0.09 -15.36
CA VAL A 423 48.42 0.01 -13.88
C VAL A 423 47.81 1.31 -13.36
N ILE A 424 46.86 1.17 -12.44
CA ILE A 424 46.20 2.31 -11.78
C ILE A 424 46.64 2.33 -10.32
N ASP A 425 47.31 3.39 -9.94
CA ASP A 425 47.88 3.58 -8.59
C ASP A 425 47.11 4.63 -7.82
N CYS A 426 46.80 4.37 -6.53
CA CYS A 426 46.14 5.30 -5.62
C CYS A 426 47.13 5.94 -4.64
N GLN A 427 48.16 6.62 -5.15
CA GLN A 427 49.20 7.19 -4.30
C GLN A 427 48.98 8.67 -3.95
N LYS A 428 48.32 9.41 -4.80
CA LYS A 428 48.06 10.84 -4.62
C LYS A 428 46.75 11.10 -3.88
N ILE A 429 46.84 11.85 -2.79
CA ILE A 429 45.68 12.23 -1.98
C ILE A 429 45.53 13.75 -2.02
N ASN A 430 44.36 14.24 -2.33
CA ASN A 430 44.03 15.66 -2.29
C ASN A 430 43.88 16.20 -0.87
N GLY A 431 43.86 17.51 -0.71
CA GLY A 431 43.69 18.16 0.59
C GLY A 431 42.39 17.86 1.32
N ASP A 432 41.35 17.42 0.60
CA ASP A 432 40.06 16.97 1.11
C ASP A 432 40.01 15.48 1.50
N GLY A 433 41.14 14.76 1.31
CA GLY A 433 41.25 13.34 1.59
C GLY A 433 40.83 12.43 0.43
N THR A 434 40.45 12.96 -0.73
CA THR A 434 40.12 12.14 -1.91
C THR A 434 41.36 11.61 -2.60
N CYS A 435 41.32 10.31 -3.00
CA CYS A 435 42.39 9.70 -3.77
C CYS A 435 42.25 10.06 -5.26
N VAL A 436 43.37 10.44 -5.88
CA VAL A 436 43.43 10.67 -7.34
C VAL A 436 44.21 9.51 -7.96
N PRO A 437 43.54 8.59 -8.66
CA PRO A 437 44.21 7.48 -9.32
C PRO A 437 45.09 7.95 -10.47
N GLU A 438 46.36 7.51 -10.51
CA GLU A 438 47.26 7.72 -11.61
C GLU A 438 47.27 6.51 -12.54
N ILE A 439 47.10 6.74 -13.84
CA ILE A 439 47.10 5.68 -14.86
C ILE A 439 48.47 5.66 -15.52
N ARG A 440 49.13 4.53 -15.46
CA ARG A 440 50.41 4.30 -16.12
C ARG A 440 50.31 3.16 -17.12
N LYS A 441 50.97 3.26 -18.28
CA LYS A 441 51.00 2.18 -19.25
C LYS A 441 51.86 1.03 -18.69
N ASN A 442 51.30 -0.17 -18.72
CA ASN A 442 52.02 -1.38 -18.35
C ASN A 442 52.61 -2.02 -19.62
N TYR A 443 53.91 -2.22 -19.66
CA TYR A 443 54.58 -2.84 -20.80
C TYR A 443 54.75 -4.36 -20.64
N LEU A 444 54.35 -4.91 -19.47
CA LEU A 444 54.37 -6.34 -19.20
C LEU A 444 52.95 -6.87 -19.39
N TYR A 445 52.76 -7.58 -20.49
CA TYR A 445 51.45 -8.20 -20.77
C TYR A 445 51.24 -9.38 -19.78
N THR A 446 50.20 -9.25 -18.95
CA THR A 446 49.69 -10.36 -18.14
C THR A 446 48.16 -10.34 -18.28
N GLU A 447 47.52 -11.50 -18.43
CA GLU A 447 46.04 -11.58 -18.43
C GLU A 447 45.48 -11.18 -17.07
N ASN A 448 45.19 -9.88 -16.90
CA ASN A 448 44.82 -9.32 -15.61
C ASN A 448 43.30 -9.22 -15.35
N THR A 449 42.46 -9.61 -16.35
CA THR A 449 41.00 -9.54 -16.23
C THR A 449 40.45 -10.38 -15.07
N LYS A 450 41.03 -11.52 -14.75
CA LYS A 450 40.67 -12.36 -13.60
C LYS A 450 40.98 -11.68 -12.27
N ILE A 451 42.13 -11.00 -12.20
CA ILE A 451 42.62 -10.28 -11.00
C ILE A 451 41.67 -9.10 -10.71
N LEU A 452 41.34 -8.32 -11.72
CA LEU A 452 40.40 -7.21 -11.60
C LEU A 452 39.01 -7.66 -11.11
N LYS A 453 38.46 -8.74 -11.69
CA LYS A 453 37.21 -9.33 -11.23
C LYS A 453 37.26 -9.72 -9.76
N GLY A 454 38.30 -10.42 -9.33
CA GLY A 454 38.48 -10.83 -7.94
C GLY A 454 38.54 -9.64 -6.98
N LYS A 455 39.21 -8.52 -7.36
CA LYS A 455 39.23 -7.29 -6.55
C LYS A 455 37.84 -6.63 -6.49
N ILE A 456 37.06 -6.64 -7.56
CA ILE A 456 35.68 -6.13 -7.55
C ILE A 456 34.78 -7.00 -6.67
N GLU A 457 34.91 -8.32 -6.71
CA GLU A 457 34.17 -9.23 -5.81
C GLU A 457 34.50 -8.96 -4.34
N GLN A 458 35.77 -8.71 -4.02
CA GLN A 458 36.18 -8.30 -2.66
C GLN A 458 35.54 -6.97 -2.26
N MET A 459 35.52 -5.98 -3.14
CA MET A 459 34.85 -4.70 -2.92
C MET A 459 33.35 -4.90 -2.65
N LEU A 460 32.65 -5.70 -3.44
CA LEU A 460 31.23 -6.00 -3.23
C LEU A 460 30.97 -6.65 -1.87
N SER A 461 31.85 -7.55 -1.45
CA SER A 461 31.80 -8.16 -0.11
C SER A 461 31.97 -7.15 1.01
N LEU A 462 32.86 -6.14 0.84
CA LEU A 462 33.06 -5.06 1.83
C LEU A 462 31.84 -4.13 1.95
N LEU A 463 31.08 -3.96 0.87
CA LEU A 463 29.85 -3.18 0.86
C LEU A 463 28.65 -3.90 1.51
N GLY A 464 28.84 -5.13 1.99
CA GLY A 464 27.75 -5.95 2.54
C GLY A 464 26.80 -6.45 1.49
N CYS A 465 27.29 -6.59 0.29
CA CYS A 465 26.54 -7.00 -0.90
C CYS A 465 26.73 -8.47 -1.22
#